data_be39683ee14e602207994af1849b40d2
#
_entry.id   be39683ee14e602207994af1849b40d2
#
_cell.length_a   1.000
_cell.length_b   1.000
_cell.length_c   1.000
_cell.angle_alpha   90.00
_cell.angle_beta   90.00
_cell.angle_gamma   90.00
#
_symmetry.space_group_name_H-M   'P 1'
#
loop_
_entity.id
_entity.type
_entity.pdbx_description
1 polymer ?
#
loop_
_entity_poly.entity_id
_entity_poly.type
_entity_poly.pdbx_seq_one_letter_code
_entity_poly.pdbx_strand_id
1 'polypeptide(L)'
;HAGHIPDKETGSRAVPIYQTTSYVFKDTEEAAALYNMEVGGHLYSRISNPTVSALEQRIAALEGGASAIACSSGMAAMHLVVTALCSSGDHIVASSKMYGANINLLQHTMPRFGVETDFVNPNDLEAIEKAIKPNTKMIFGEVIGNPGLDIMDVPAVAEICKKNRVPLVLDATFNTPFLMQPFN
;
A
#
# COMPACT_ATOMS: atom_id res chain seq x y z
N HIS A 1 0.99 11.51 -18.31
CA HIS A 1 1.85 12.44 -17.55
C HIS A 1 1.27 12.78 -16.16
N ALA A 2 0.46 11.88 -15.58
CA ALA A 2 -0.08 12.07 -14.22
C ALA A 2 1.04 12.36 -13.21
N GLY A 3 0.78 13.25 -12.24
CA GLY A 3 1.76 13.67 -11.25
C GLY A 3 2.88 14.58 -11.74
N HIS A 4 2.86 14.96 -13.03
CA HIS A 4 3.92 15.81 -13.60
C HIS A 4 3.34 17.11 -14.14
N ILE A 5 3.79 18.19 -13.57
CA ILE A 5 3.57 19.56 -14.03
C ILE A 5 4.95 20.17 -14.34
N PRO A 6 5.15 20.79 -15.51
CA PRO A 6 6.41 21.48 -15.79
C PRO A 6 6.74 22.49 -14.69
N ASP A 7 8.03 22.53 -14.32
CA ASP A 7 8.48 23.45 -13.27
C ASP A 7 8.17 24.91 -13.67
N LYS A 8 7.53 25.65 -12.76
CA LYS A 8 7.03 26.99 -13.06
C LYS A 8 8.13 28.03 -13.17
N GLU A 9 9.27 27.82 -12.51
CA GLU A 9 10.38 28.77 -12.48
C GLU A 9 11.32 28.58 -13.67
N THR A 10 11.66 27.32 -13.98
CA THR A 10 12.66 27.00 -15.00
C THR A 10 12.04 26.50 -16.31
N GLY A 11 10.76 26.13 -16.31
CA GLY A 11 10.11 25.47 -17.44
C GLY A 11 10.58 24.03 -17.68
N SER A 12 11.30 23.43 -16.71
CA SER A 12 11.80 22.06 -16.83
C SER A 12 10.66 21.07 -17.13
N ARG A 13 10.84 20.32 -18.20
CA ARG A 13 9.88 19.28 -18.59
C ARG A 13 10.03 18.00 -17.76
N ALA A 14 11.23 17.69 -17.26
CA ALA A 14 11.47 16.61 -16.32
C ALA A 14 11.08 17.04 -14.91
N VAL A 15 10.64 16.09 -14.08
CA VAL A 15 10.41 16.36 -12.65
C VAL A 15 11.75 16.69 -12.00
N PRO A 16 11.93 17.87 -11.40
CA PRO A 16 13.16 18.20 -10.67
C PRO A 16 13.41 17.24 -9.51
N ILE A 17 14.69 16.99 -9.20
CA ILE A 17 15.08 16.23 -8.02
C ILE A 17 15.21 17.18 -6.83
N TYR A 18 14.22 17.18 -5.94
CA TYR A 18 14.22 18.01 -4.73
C TYR A 18 14.99 17.30 -3.61
N GLN A 19 16.29 17.44 -3.62
CA GLN A 19 17.20 16.83 -2.63
C GLN A 19 17.35 17.74 -1.41
N THR A 20 16.25 17.92 -0.67
CA THR A 20 16.18 18.74 0.55
C THR A 20 15.44 18.03 1.67
N THR A 21 15.71 18.41 2.91
CA THR A 21 14.99 17.92 4.09
C THR A 21 13.77 18.76 4.44
N SER A 22 13.87 20.09 4.34
CA SER A 22 12.85 21.03 4.79
C SER A 22 12.58 22.09 3.73
N TYR A 23 11.47 22.80 3.90
CA TYR A 23 10.99 23.84 3.00
C TYR A 23 10.79 25.14 3.76
N VAL A 24 10.98 26.26 3.10
CA VAL A 24 10.77 27.60 3.65
C VAL A 24 9.30 27.97 3.49
N PHE A 25 8.69 28.50 4.52
CA PHE A 25 7.35 29.05 4.50
C PHE A 25 7.39 30.56 4.23
N LYS A 26 6.34 31.07 3.62
CA LYS A 26 6.19 32.48 3.34
C LYS A 26 6.04 33.28 4.64
N ASP A 27 5.22 32.78 5.56
CA ASP A 27 4.90 33.39 6.85
C ASP A 27 4.44 32.32 7.86
N THR A 28 4.13 32.77 9.07
CA THR A 28 3.69 31.88 10.16
C THR A 28 2.29 31.31 9.94
N GLU A 29 1.43 32.05 9.26
CA GLU A 29 0.06 31.62 8.95
C GLU A 29 0.09 30.48 7.94
N GLU A 30 0.89 30.59 6.88
CA GLU A 30 1.08 29.50 5.93
C GLU A 30 1.65 28.25 6.63
N ALA A 31 2.66 28.43 7.48
CA ALA A 31 3.23 27.31 8.24
C ALA A 31 2.16 26.62 9.11
N ALA A 32 1.34 27.37 9.83
CA ALA A 32 0.27 26.83 10.65
C ALA A 32 -0.76 26.07 9.82
N ALA A 33 -1.21 26.63 8.69
CA ALA A 33 -2.19 25.99 7.80
C ALA A 33 -1.65 24.66 7.19
N LEU A 34 -0.36 24.62 6.83
CA LEU A 34 0.30 23.41 6.35
C LEU A 34 0.41 22.34 7.44
N TYR A 35 0.82 22.73 8.68
CA TYR A 35 0.92 21.78 9.81
C TYR A 35 -0.45 21.25 10.24
N ASN A 36 -1.50 22.05 10.14
CA ASN A 36 -2.87 21.64 10.40
C ASN A 36 -3.52 20.86 9.24
N MET A 37 -2.81 20.68 8.13
CA MET A 37 -3.33 20.03 6.91
C MET A 37 -4.56 20.73 6.29
N GLU A 38 -4.68 22.04 6.51
CA GLU A 38 -5.75 22.88 5.94
C GLU A 38 -5.46 23.23 4.48
N VAL A 39 -4.18 23.24 4.11
CA VAL A 39 -3.70 23.47 2.73
C VAL A 39 -2.69 22.41 2.32
N GLY A 40 -2.64 22.12 1.02
CA GLY A 40 -1.63 21.21 0.46
C GLY A 40 -0.28 21.89 0.30
N GLY A 41 0.82 21.15 0.55
CA GLY A 41 2.17 21.64 0.38
C GLY A 41 3.22 20.69 0.95
N HIS A 42 4.47 21.15 0.98
CA HIS A 42 5.60 20.37 1.48
C HIS A 42 6.20 21.04 2.72
N LEU A 43 6.36 20.25 3.78
CA LEU A 43 6.92 20.68 5.06
C LEU A 43 8.32 20.13 5.28
N TYR A 44 8.45 18.84 5.09
CA TYR A 44 9.64 18.07 5.38
C TYR A 44 9.64 16.79 4.52
N SER A 45 10.76 16.45 3.89
CA SER A 45 10.83 15.41 2.87
C SER A 45 10.49 14.00 3.37
N ARG A 46 10.59 13.71 4.68
CA ARG A 46 10.09 12.46 5.25
C ARG A 46 8.56 12.36 5.19
N ILE A 47 7.84 13.49 5.22
CA ILE A 47 6.38 13.55 5.15
C ILE A 47 5.94 13.63 3.70
N SER A 48 6.50 14.57 2.94
CA SER A 48 6.20 14.76 1.52
C SER A 48 7.35 15.45 0.79
N ASN A 49 7.55 15.10 -0.47
CA ASN A 49 8.57 15.67 -1.33
C ASN A 49 8.04 15.77 -2.76
N PRO A 50 8.23 16.87 -3.51
CA PRO A 50 7.66 17.02 -4.85
C PRO A 50 8.07 15.90 -5.82
N THR A 51 9.31 15.42 -5.75
CA THR A 51 9.80 14.32 -6.60
C THR A 51 9.07 13.01 -6.26
N VAL A 52 8.92 12.71 -4.97
CA VAL A 52 8.19 11.51 -4.50
C VAL A 52 6.71 11.62 -4.83
N SER A 53 6.10 12.79 -4.60
CA SER A 53 4.68 13.02 -4.91
C SER A 53 4.36 12.84 -6.40
N ALA A 54 5.28 13.19 -7.29
CA ALA A 54 5.11 12.92 -8.73
C ALA A 54 5.07 11.42 -9.05
N LEU A 55 5.88 10.60 -8.36
CA LEU A 55 5.83 9.13 -8.46
C LEU A 55 4.50 8.59 -7.90
N GLU A 56 4.12 9.01 -6.70
CA GLU A 56 2.90 8.56 -6.01
C GLU A 56 1.66 8.84 -6.84
N GLN A 57 1.50 10.06 -7.35
CA GLN A 57 0.38 10.42 -8.22
C GLN A 57 0.36 9.62 -9.53
N ARG A 58 1.52 9.31 -10.08
CA ARG A 58 1.61 8.51 -11.30
C ARG A 58 1.23 7.07 -11.07
N ILE A 59 1.70 6.45 -9.99
CA ILE A 59 1.34 5.07 -9.63
C ILE A 59 -0.15 4.99 -9.30
N ALA A 60 -0.69 5.92 -8.50
CA ALA A 60 -2.12 5.98 -8.23
C ALA A 60 -2.96 6.04 -9.52
N ALA A 61 -2.57 6.88 -10.48
CA ALA A 61 -3.26 6.98 -11.77
C ALA A 61 -3.12 5.73 -12.64
N LEU A 62 -1.98 5.04 -12.60
CA LEU A 62 -1.77 3.79 -13.35
C LEU A 62 -2.56 2.62 -12.77
N GLU A 63 -2.70 2.57 -11.44
CA GLU A 63 -3.46 1.53 -10.74
C GLU A 63 -4.97 1.82 -10.65
N GLY A 64 -5.42 3.03 -11.03
CA GLY A 64 -6.81 3.45 -10.81
C GLY A 64 -7.13 3.75 -9.34
N GLY A 65 -6.11 3.91 -8.49
CA GLY A 65 -6.24 4.16 -7.06
C GLY A 65 -6.51 5.63 -6.72
N ALA A 66 -7.06 5.89 -5.54
CA ALA A 66 -7.32 7.24 -5.05
C ALA A 66 -6.05 8.01 -4.72
N SER A 67 -5.04 7.33 -4.18
CA SER A 67 -3.72 7.89 -3.83
C SER A 67 -2.69 6.76 -3.71
N ALA A 68 -1.42 7.14 -3.55
CA ALA A 68 -0.33 6.22 -3.26
C ALA A 68 0.63 6.82 -2.24
N ILE A 69 1.36 5.95 -1.54
CA ILE A 69 2.45 6.31 -0.64
C ILE A 69 3.67 5.49 -1.04
N ALA A 70 4.79 6.17 -1.33
CA ALA A 70 6.03 5.50 -1.66
C ALA A 70 6.83 5.12 -0.41
N CYS A 71 7.34 3.90 -0.41
CA CYS A 71 8.19 3.35 0.64
C CYS A 71 9.58 2.97 0.08
N SER A 72 10.53 2.75 0.96
CA SER A 72 11.90 2.37 0.58
C SER A 72 12.03 0.96 0.01
N SER A 73 11.03 0.10 0.23
CA SER A 73 10.97 -1.27 -0.29
C SER A 73 9.57 -1.85 -0.18
N GLY A 74 9.28 -2.94 -0.90
CA GLY A 74 8.02 -3.68 -0.77
C GLY A 74 7.81 -4.22 0.65
N MET A 75 8.86 -4.66 1.32
CA MET A 75 8.76 -5.09 2.73
C MET A 75 8.43 -3.93 3.68
N ALA A 76 8.94 -2.72 3.42
CA ALA A 76 8.54 -1.53 4.17
C ALA A 76 7.07 -1.20 3.94
N ALA A 77 6.58 -1.31 2.70
CA ALA A 77 5.18 -1.12 2.36
C ALA A 77 4.29 -2.14 3.08
N MET A 78 4.65 -3.44 3.03
CA MET A 78 3.89 -4.49 3.70
C MET A 78 3.84 -4.28 5.21
N HIS A 79 5.00 -3.96 5.85
CA HIS A 79 5.04 -3.67 7.27
C HIS A 79 4.16 -2.46 7.64
N LEU A 80 4.21 -1.41 6.83
CA LEU A 80 3.39 -0.21 7.03
C LEU A 80 1.89 -0.53 6.93
N VAL A 81 1.47 -1.33 5.95
CA VAL A 81 0.07 -1.74 5.80
C VAL A 81 -0.40 -2.52 7.03
N VAL A 82 0.37 -3.52 7.48
CA VAL A 82 0.00 -4.30 8.68
C VAL A 82 -0.13 -3.40 9.89
N THR A 83 0.85 -2.54 10.15
CA THR A 83 0.84 -1.66 11.34
C THR A 83 -0.21 -0.55 11.26
N ALA A 84 -0.67 -0.19 10.07
CA ALA A 84 -1.75 0.78 9.88
C ALA A 84 -3.15 0.17 10.10
N LEU A 85 -3.32 -1.11 9.75
CA LEU A 85 -4.64 -1.78 9.81
C LEU A 85 -4.82 -2.63 11.07
N CYS A 86 -3.74 -3.14 11.65
CA CYS A 86 -3.79 -4.10 12.75
C CYS A 86 -3.19 -3.54 14.04
N SER A 87 -3.79 -3.92 15.15
CA SER A 87 -3.33 -3.72 16.51
C SER A 87 -3.12 -5.07 17.21
N SER A 88 -2.55 -5.06 18.42
CA SER A 88 -2.43 -6.28 19.23
C SER A 88 -3.81 -6.92 19.48
N GLY A 89 -3.92 -8.21 19.23
CA GLY A 89 -5.15 -8.98 19.30
C GLY A 89 -5.90 -9.09 17.96
N ASP A 90 -5.43 -8.42 16.90
CA ASP A 90 -6.04 -8.50 15.57
C ASP A 90 -5.51 -9.70 14.78
N HIS A 91 -6.24 -10.04 13.71
CA HIS A 91 -6.02 -11.21 12.89
C HIS A 91 -5.94 -10.86 11.40
N ILE A 92 -5.13 -11.63 10.68
CA ILE A 92 -4.95 -11.55 9.22
C ILE A 92 -5.25 -12.93 8.61
N VAL A 93 -5.98 -12.96 7.51
CA VAL A 93 -6.01 -14.12 6.61
C VAL A 93 -5.02 -13.86 5.47
N ALA A 94 -4.07 -14.75 5.24
CA ALA A 94 -3.06 -14.54 4.23
C ALA A 94 -2.92 -15.75 3.29
N SER A 95 -2.55 -15.46 2.04
CA SER A 95 -2.19 -16.52 1.10
C SER A 95 -0.98 -17.32 1.59
N SER A 96 -1.03 -18.64 1.48
CA SER A 96 0.12 -19.52 1.71
C SER A 96 1.07 -19.58 0.51
N LYS A 97 0.71 -18.97 -0.62
CA LYS A 97 1.44 -18.96 -1.90
C LYS A 97 1.96 -17.57 -2.20
N MET A 98 2.94 -17.11 -1.44
CA MET A 98 3.50 -15.76 -1.58
C MET A 98 4.98 -15.71 -1.24
N TYR A 99 5.59 -14.56 -1.47
CA TYR A 99 6.99 -14.28 -1.21
C TYR A 99 7.39 -14.64 0.23
N GLY A 100 8.49 -15.38 0.36
CA GLY A 100 8.92 -15.93 1.65
C GLY A 100 9.16 -14.88 2.73
N ALA A 101 9.57 -13.66 2.37
CA ALA A 101 9.74 -12.61 3.37
C ALA A 101 8.39 -12.08 3.90
N ASN A 102 7.32 -12.07 3.10
CA ASN A 102 5.96 -11.75 3.57
C ASN A 102 5.46 -12.83 4.54
N ILE A 103 5.70 -14.12 4.21
CA ILE A 103 5.39 -15.23 5.14
C ILE A 103 6.16 -15.05 6.44
N ASN A 104 7.47 -14.78 6.38
CA ASN A 104 8.30 -14.60 7.56
C ASN A 104 7.83 -13.41 8.43
N LEU A 105 7.49 -12.27 7.80
CA LEU A 105 6.94 -11.12 8.50
C LEU A 105 5.67 -11.50 9.28
N LEU A 106 4.71 -12.13 8.60
CA LEU A 106 3.41 -12.47 9.18
C LEU A 106 3.48 -13.62 10.18
N GLN A 107 4.34 -14.62 9.95
CA GLN A 107 4.44 -15.81 10.80
C GLN A 107 5.33 -15.63 12.03
N HIS A 108 6.37 -14.80 11.94
CA HIS A 108 7.38 -14.71 13.00
C HIS A 108 7.54 -13.32 13.61
N THR A 109 7.34 -12.27 12.81
CA THR A 109 7.54 -10.90 13.30
C THR A 109 6.26 -10.34 13.91
N MET A 110 5.15 -10.41 13.20
CA MET A 110 3.88 -9.82 13.66
C MET A 110 3.31 -10.47 14.93
N PRO A 111 3.44 -11.78 15.21
CA PRO A 111 3.02 -12.35 16.48
C PRO A 111 3.69 -11.72 17.69
N ARG A 112 4.91 -11.19 17.57
CA ARG A 112 5.60 -10.45 18.64
C ARG A 112 4.88 -9.15 19.03
N PHE A 113 4.06 -8.64 18.09
CA PHE A 113 3.22 -7.45 18.29
C PHE A 113 1.75 -7.81 18.54
N GLY A 114 1.47 -9.12 18.75
CA GLY A 114 0.14 -9.61 19.06
C GLY A 114 -0.80 -9.71 17.86
N VAL A 115 -0.27 -9.70 16.63
CA VAL A 115 -1.07 -9.89 15.40
C VAL A 115 -0.90 -11.32 14.92
N GLU A 116 -1.99 -12.06 14.82
CA GLU A 116 -2.01 -13.45 14.37
C GLU A 116 -2.37 -13.58 12.89
N THR A 117 -1.91 -14.64 12.23
CA THR A 117 -2.16 -14.87 10.81
C THR A 117 -2.52 -16.33 10.55
N ASP A 118 -3.64 -16.56 9.88
CA ASP A 118 -3.99 -17.85 9.29
C ASP A 118 -3.62 -17.86 7.81
N PHE A 119 -2.82 -18.86 7.40
CA PHE A 119 -2.39 -19.03 6.01
C PHE A 119 -3.30 -20.03 5.30
N VAL A 120 -3.86 -19.62 4.16
CA VAL A 120 -4.77 -20.42 3.35
C VAL A 120 -4.31 -20.52 1.90
N ASN A 121 -4.74 -21.57 1.20
CA ASN A 121 -4.52 -21.63 -0.24
C ASN A 121 -5.34 -20.52 -0.93
N PRO A 122 -4.73 -19.62 -1.74
CA PRO A 122 -5.43 -18.51 -2.37
C PRO A 122 -6.50 -18.93 -3.39
N ASN A 123 -6.47 -20.19 -3.84
CA ASN A 123 -7.43 -20.76 -4.78
C ASN A 123 -8.54 -21.57 -4.08
N ASP A 124 -8.53 -21.67 -2.75
CA ASP A 124 -9.57 -22.29 -1.94
C ASP A 124 -10.45 -21.22 -1.29
N LEU A 125 -11.47 -20.78 -2.04
CA LEU A 125 -12.38 -19.70 -1.61
C LEU A 125 -13.14 -20.06 -0.33
N GLU A 126 -13.47 -21.35 -0.15
CA GLU A 126 -14.15 -21.82 1.06
C GLU A 126 -13.25 -21.75 2.29
N ALA A 127 -11.98 -22.13 2.14
CA ALA A 127 -10.98 -21.99 3.21
C ALA A 127 -10.72 -20.52 3.56
N ILE A 128 -10.67 -19.62 2.57
CA ILE A 128 -10.53 -18.18 2.80
C ILE A 128 -11.70 -17.67 3.64
N GLU A 129 -12.93 -17.97 3.25
CA GLU A 129 -14.13 -17.49 3.96
C GLU A 129 -14.20 -18.05 5.39
N LYS A 130 -13.88 -19.34 5.59
CA LYS A 130 -13.86 -19.99 6.91
C LYS A 130 -12.78 -19.45 7.85
N ALA A 131 -11.66 -18.97 7.31
CA ALA A 131 -10.56 -18.42 8.11
C ALA A 131 -10.87 -17.02 8.68
N ILE A 132 -11.91 -16.34 8.18
CA ILE A 132 -12.29 -15.00 8.66
C ILE A 132 -12.87 -15.12 10.08
N LYS A 133 -12.28 -14.38 11.01
CA LYS A 133 -12.66 -14.27 12.42
C LYS A 133 -13.23 -12.87 12.71
N PRO A 134 -13.94 -12.66 13.83
CA PRO A 134 -14.47 -11.34 14.19
C PRO A 134 -13.40 -10.24 14.32
N ASN A 135 -12.16 -10.61 14.63
CA ASN A 135 -11.00 -9.73 14.73
C ASN A 135 -10.14 -9.71 13.48
N THR A 136 -10.57 -10.30 12.36
CA THR A 136 -9.83 -10.21 11.08
C THR A 136 -9.90 -8.79 10.53
N LYS A 137 -8.72 -8.20 10.27
CA LYS A 137 -8.59 -6.81 9.77
C LYS A 137 -8.26 -6.71 8.30
N MET A 138 -7.71 -7.75 7.71
CA MET A 138 -7.45 -7.79 6.27
C MET A 138 -7.29 -9.21 5.75
N ILE A 139 -7.54 -9.39 4.45
CA ILE A 139 -7.09 -10.55 3.68
C ILE A 139 -5.91 -10.08 2.83
N PHE A 140 -4.79 -10.79 2.90
CA PHE A 140 -3.58 -10.47 2.15
C PHE A 140 -3.21 -11.58 1.16
N GLY A 141 -2.85 -11.19 -0.07
CA GLY A 141 -2.34 -12.13 -1.06
C GLY A 141 -1.49 -11.47 -2.14
N GLU A 142 -0.87 -12.30 -2.96
CA GLU A 142 -0.18 -11.87 -4.18
C GLU A 142 -1.06 -12.20 -5.38
N VAL A 143 -1.18 -11.27 -6.32
CA VAL A 143 -1.92 -11.50 -7.59
C VAL A 143 -1.30 -12.68 -8.34
N ILE A 144 0.02 -12.72 -8.40
CA ILE A 144 0.82 -13.82 -8.92
C ILE A 144 1.83 -14.21 -7.85
N GLY A 145 1.64 -15.39 -7.25
CA GLY A 145 2.42 -15.84 -6.10
C GLY A 145 3.87 -16.17 -6.43
N ASN A 146 4.77 -15.85 -5.52
CA ASN A 146 6.20 -16.14 -5.63
C ASN A 146 6.59 -17.28 -4.66
N PRO A 147 7.24 -18.38 -5.10
CA PRO A 147 7.82 -18.62 -6.44
C PRO A 147 6.93 -19.46 -7.36
N GLY A 148 5.79 -19.96 -6.89
CA GLY A 148 4.99 -20.96 -7.59
C GLY A 148 4.23 -20.44 -8.82
N LEU A 149 4.12 -19.11 -8.97
CA LEU A 149 3.33 -18.43 -10.00
C LEU A 149 1.84 -18.81 -9.97
N ASP A 150 1.35 -19.18 -8.79
CA ASP A 150 -0.08 -19.39 -8.57
C ASP A 150 -0.83 -18.06 -8.77
N ILE A 151 -1.90 -18.08 -9.56
CA ILE A 151 -2.70 -16.89 -9.83
C ILE A 151 -3.90 -16.90 -8.88
N MET A 152 -4.07 -15.82 -8.12
CA MET A 152 -5.24 -15.61 -7.26
C MET A 152 -6.46 -15.17 -8.10
N ASP A 153 -7.61 -15.76 -7.85
CA ASP A 153 -8.88 -15.24 -8.36
C ASP A 153 -9.30 -13.99 -7.56
N VAL A 154 -8.68 -12.85 -7.92
CA VAL A 154 -8.88 -11.58 -7.21
C VAL A 154 -10.35 -11.16 -7.18
N PRO A 155 -11.13 -11.21 -8.28
CA PRO A 155 -12.56 -10.91 -8.25
C PRO A 155 -13.33 -11.75 -7.23
N ALA A 156 -13.12 -13.06 -7.21
CA ALA A 156 -13.83 -13.94 -6.29
C ALA A 156 -13.44 -13.66 -4.82
N VAL A 157 -12.16 -13.44 -4.54
CA VAL A 157 -11.69 -13.08 -3.19
C VAL A 157 -12.22 -11.70 -2.79
N ALA A 158 -12.30 -10.74 -3.70
CA ALA A 158 -12.86 -9.41 -3.43
C ALA A 158 -14.35 -9.49 -3.03
N GLU A 159 -15.14 -10.36 -3.64
CA GLU A 159 -16.55 -10.57 -3.22
C GLU A 159 -16.66 -11.16 -1.80
N ILE A 160 -15.76 -12.08 -1.42
CA ILE A 160 -15.68 -12.59 -0.03
C ILE A 160 -15.33 -11.44 0.92
N CYS A 161 -14.34 -10.64 0.58
CA CYS A 161 -13.91 -9.49 1.37
C CYS A 161 -15.05 -8.49 1.57
N LYS A 162 -15.77 -8.15 0.51
CA LYS A 162 -16.91 -7.23 0.53
C LYS A 162 -18.07 -7.75 1.39
N LYS A 163 -18.43 -9.03 1.24
CA LYS A 163 -19.47 -9.70 2.05
C LYS A 163 -19.15 -9.63 3.54
N ASN A 164 -17.88 -9.84 3.91
CA ASN A 164 -17.42 -9.87 5.28
C ASN A 164 -16.92 -8.50 5.81
N ARG A 165 -16.93 -7.45 4.98
CA ARG A 165 -16.43 -6.10 5.31
C ARG A 165 -14.98 -6.07 5.78
N VAL A 166 -14.16 -6.90 5.19
CA VAL A 166 -12.72 -6.99 5.45
C VAL A 166 -11.99 -6.47 4.20
N PRO A 167 -11.03 -5.56 4.29
CA PRO A 167 -10.28 -5.08 3.13
C PRO A 167 -9.42 -6.19 2.52
N LEU A 168 -9.33 -6.18 1.19
CA LEU A 168 -8.38 -6.99 0.44
C LEU A 168 -7.12 -6.16 0.19
N VAL A 169 -5.97 -6.69 0.56
CA VAL A 169 -4.65 -6.13 0.33
C VAL A 169 -3.89 -7.04 -0.62
N LEU A 170 -3.39 -6.49 -1.72
CA LEU A 170 -2.73 -7.27 -2.76
C LEU A 170 -1.30 -6.76 -3.01
N ASP A 171 -0.36 -7.69 -3.05
CA ASP A 171 0.94 -7.47 -3.66
C ASP A 171 0.79 -7.70 -5.17
N ALA A 172 1.00 -6.63 -5.94
CA ALA A 172 0.87 -6.60 -7.39
C ALA A 172 2.24 -6.47 -8.09
N THR A 173 3.31 -6.91 -7.44
CA THR A 173 4.69 -6.76 -7.93
C THR A 173 4.88 -7.37 -9.33
N PHE A 174 4.35 -8.58 -9.57
CA PHE A 174 4.58 -9.29 -10.83
C PHE A 174 3.66 -8.87 -11.97
N ASN A 175 2.38 -8.57 -11.67
CA ASN A 175 1.41 -8.25 -12.72
C ASN A 175 1.58 -6.85 -13.28
N THR A 176 2.07 -5.88 -12.52
CA THR A 176 2.13 -4.46 -12.87
C THR A 176 0.75 -3.88 -13.27
N PRO A 177 0.56 -2.55 -13.34
CA PRO A 177 -0.70 -1.96 -13.79
C PRO A 177 -1.11 -2.31 -15.23
N PHE A 178 -0.16 -2.85 -16.02
CA PHE A 178 -0.42 -3.23 -17.39
C PHE A 178 -1.22 -4.53 -17.53
N LEU A 179 -0.92 -5.54 -16.72
CA LEU A 179 -1.61 -6.82 -16.78
C LEU A 179 -2.89 -6.86 -15.96
N MET A 180 -2.91 -6.13 -14.85
CA MET A 180 -4.07 -6.07 -13.96
C MET A 180 -4.06 -4.80 -13.13
N GLN A 181 -5.23 -4.20 -12.98
CA GLN A 181 -5.48 -3.06 -12.10
C GLN A 181 -6.48 -3.49 -11.03
N PRO A 182 -6.03 -3.84 -9.80
CA PRO A 182 -6.90 -4.41 -8.77
C PRO A 182 -8.05 -3.53 -8.29
N PHE A 183 -8.00 -2.22 -8.57
CA PHE A 183 -9.07 -1.28 -8.19
C PHE A 183 -10.20 -1.14 -9.23
N ASN A 184 -10.10 -1.80 -10.40
CA ASN A 184 -11.10 -1.69 -11.48
C ASN A 184 -12.08 -2.87 -11.51
#